data_be4112a53d8990943aac54ecbbc0dd08
#
_entry.id   be4112a53d8990943aac54ecbbc0dd08
#
_cell.length_a   1.000
_cell.length_b   1.000
_cell.length_c   1.000
_cell.angle_alpha   90.00
_cell.angle_beta   90.00
_cell.angle_gamma   90.00
#
_symmetry.space_group_name_H-M   'P 1'
#
loop_
_entity.id
_entity.type
_entity.pdbx_description
1 polymer ?
#
loop_
_entity_poly.entity_id
_entity_poly.type
_entity_poly.pdbx_seq_one_letter_code
_entity_poly.pdbx_strand_id
1 'polypeptide(L)'
;MLKKVIGLMSGTSMDGIDAAYLKTDGKRKVELGESITLPFNQNLRQKLTKVISSNFELKALERQLTEAHVDAITHLKNKMITVGDDIDLIGFHGHTILHDPNNKRTLQIGDGKLLAELIGVDVICDFRSNDVLHGGQGAPFAPLYHKVLAANLEKPLTILNLGGVANITWLGDSGKILAFDTGPGNALIDDFMSLRLGKKMDFGGNLAMSGKVDKKILENFLEHPYFSMSAPKSLDRNQFELSPVSKLSDADGVATLSAFTAEAVANSFKLVPKKPKILLVTGGGRHNLALMRELKNRLGVEVQPVENVGWKGDALEAQAFGYLAVRSLLGLSLSLPSTTGVDLPLSGGVLFRASSIKNDYK
;
A
#
# COMPACT_ATOMS: atom_id res chain seq x y z
N MET A 1 9.50 -10.21 23.73
CA MET A 1 10.64 -9.32 23.41
C MET A 1 10.30 -8.58 22.13
N LEU A 2 10.66 -7.29 22.01
CA LEU A 2 10.50 -6.54 20.77
C LEU A 2 11.64 -6.90 19.81
N LYS A 3 11.29 -7.17 18.56
CA LYS A 3 12.24 -7.33 17.47
C LYS A 3 12.51 -5.98 16.80
N LYS A 4 13.74 -5.70 16.45
CA LYS A 4 14.21 -4.53 15.72
C LYS A 4 14.18 -4.86 14.23
N VAL A 5 13.29 -4.22 13.48
CA VAL A 5 12.95 -4.66 12.12
C VAL A 5 13.04 -3.49 11.15
N ILE A 6 13.52 -3.76 9.96
CA ILE A 6 13.35 -2.87 8.80
C ILE A 6 12.29 -3.49 7.89
N GLY A 7 11.24 -2.75 7.61
CA GLY A 7 10.29 -3.08 6.56
C GLY A 7 10.63 -2.34 5.28
N LEU A 8 10.45 -3.02 4.14
CA LEU A 8 10.74 -2.52 2.81
C LEU A 8 9.51 -2.66 1.92
N MET A 9 9.18 -1.61 1.19
CA MET A 9 8.09 -1.60 0.22
C MET A 9 8.51 -0.84 -1.04
N SER A 10 8.14 -1.36 -2.20
CA SER A 10 8.14 -0.59 -3.44
C SER A 10 6.80 -0.80 -4.15
N GLY A 11 6.08 0.29 -4.33
CA GLY A 11 4.73 0.29 -4.89
C GLY A 11 4.69 0.39 -6.41
N THR A 12 3.54 0.06 -6.99
CA THR A 12 3.28 0.15 -8.44
C THR A 12 3.28 1.58 -8.99
N SER A 13 3.33 2.60 -8.13
CA SER A 13 3.59 4.00 -8.51
C SER A 13 4.99 4.21 -9.07
N MET A 14 5.92 3.27 -8.79
CA MET A 14 7.32 3.29 -9.25
C MET A 14 8.07 4.58 -8.88
N ASP A 15 7.73 5.17 -7.75
CA ASP A 15 8.37 6.38 -7.26
C ASP A 15 9.70 6.10 -6.56
N GLY A 16 9.77 4.97 -5.84
CA GLY A 16 10.97 4.58 -5.11
C GLY A 16 10.74 3.39 -4.18
N ILE A 17 11.66 3.26 -3.26
CA ILE A 17 11.69 2.25 -2.21
C ILE A 17 11.46 2.95 -0.88
N ASP A 18 10.41 2.56 -0.17
CA ASP A 18 10.17 2.96 1.21
C ASP A 18 10.86 1.96 2.14
N ALA A 19 11.68 2.47 3.04
CA ALA A 19 12.32 1.71 4.10
C ALA A 19 11.98 2.32 5.46
N ALA A 20 11.51 1.51 6.40
CA ALA A 20 11.08 1.99 7.71
C ALA A 20 11.59 1.06 8.82
N TYR A 21 12.19 1.66 9.84
CA TYR A 21 12.58 0.97 11.06
C TYR A 21 11.45 1.00 12.10
N LEU A 22 11.25 -0.12 12.76
CA LEU A 22 10.32 -0.24 13.88
C LEU A 22 10.79 -1.31 14.87
N LYS A 23 10.34 -1.21 16.11
CA LYS A 23 10.43 -2.30 17.09
C LYS A 23 9.04 -2.89 17.31
N THR A 24 8.90 -4.21 17.23
CA THR A 24 7.60 -4.85 17.39
C THR A 24 7.69 -6.26 17.95
N ASP A 25 6.64 -6.69 18.64
CA ASP A 25 6.46 -8.07 19.07
C ASP A 25 5.62 -8.90 18.05
N GLY A 26 5.23 -8.29 16.92
CA GLY A 26 4.34 -8.89 15.93
C GLY A 26 2.90 -9.13 16.43
N LYS A 27 2.54 -8.64 17.60
CA LYS A 27 1.23 -8.87 18.24
C LYS A 27 0.51 -7.57 18.61
N ARG A 28 1.00 -6.84 19.61
CA ARG A 28 0.31 -5.68 20.20
C ARG A 28 1.19 -4.44 20.36
N LYS A 29 2.50 -4.58 20.25
CA LYS A 29 3.45 -3.49 20.50
C LYS A 29 4.15 -3.11 19.22
N VAL A 30 4.14 -1.81 18.93
CA VAL A 30 4.87 -1.18 17.85
C VAL A 30 5.47 0.12 18.36
N GLU A 31 6.77 0.28 18.19
CA GLU A 31 7.50 1.52 18.40
C GLU A 31 8.04 1.97 17.05
N LEU A 32 7.60 3.14 16.61
CA LEU A 32 7.97 3.69 15.30
C LEU A 32 9.34 4.36 15.39
N GLY A 33 10.14 4.14 14.36
CA GLY A 33 11.45 4.76 14.21
C GLY A 33 11.60 5.59 12.95
N GLU A 34 12.84 5.68 12.47
CA GLU A 34 13.16 6.41 11.25
C GLU A 34 12.61 5.72 10.00
N SER A 35 12.37 6.51 8.97
CA SER A 35 11.97 6.05 7.66
C SER A 35 12.54 6.95 6.57
N ILE A 36 12.69 6.38 5.39
CA ILE A 36 13.10 7.10 4.18
C ILE A 36 12.30 6.58 2.98
N THR A 37 12.23 7.40 1.95
CA THR A 37 11.90 6.99 0.58
C THR A 37 13.13 7.25 -0.29
N LEU A 38 13.68 6.19 -0.90
CA LEU A 38 14.78 6.30 -1.86
C LEU A 38 14.21 6.22 -3.28
N PRO A 39 14.24 7.31 -4.06
CA PRO A 39 13.69 7.31 -5.42
C PRO A 39 14.40 6.29 -6.32
N PHE A 40 13.65 5.60 -7.18
CA PHE A 40 14.26 4.80 -8.23
C PHE A 40 15.05 5.66 -9.21
N ASN A 41 16.24 5.19 -9.61
CA ASN A 41 16.91 5.80 -10.75
C ASN A 41 16.11 5.55 -12.04
N GLN A 42 16.30 6.45 -13.02
CA GLN A 42 15.52 6.44 -14.26
C GLN A 42 15.63 5.10 -15.03
N ASN A 43 16.81 4.48 -15.02
CA ASN A 43 17.06 3.21 -15.74
C ASN A 43 16.26 2.06 -15.11
N LEU A 44 16.34 1.90 -13.79
CA LEU A 44 15.59 0.86 -13.07
C LEU A 44 14.08 1.06 -13.23
N ARG A 45 13.60 2.29 -13.12
CA ARG A 45 12.19 2.64 -13.34
C ARG A 45 11.71 2.25 -14.74
N GLN A 46 12.48 2.57 -15.79
CA GLN A 46 12.15 2.19 -17.17
C GLN A 46 12.11 0.69 -17.38
N LYS A 47 13.03 -0.06 -16.75
CA LYS A 47 13.06 -1.53 -16.82
C LYS A 47 11.84 -2.14 -16.12
N LEU A 48 11.48 -1.66 -14.94
CA LEU A 48 10.28 -2.10 -14.21
C LEU A 48 9.02 -1.88 -15.05
N THR A 49 8.88 -0.72 -15.67
CA THR A 49 7.75 -0.43 -16.57
C THR A 49 7.69 -1.39 -17.77
N LYS A 50 8.85 -1.75 -18.36
CA LYS A 50 8.92 -2.70 -19.49
C LYS A 50 8.56 -4.13 -19.09
N VAL A 51 8.96 -4.58 -17.91
CA VAL A 51 8.63 -5.93 -17.39
C VAL A 51 7.14 -6.10 -17.16
N ILE A 52 6.49 -5.07 -16.64
CA ILE A 52 5.03 -5.08 -16.46
C ILE A 52 4.30 -5.17 -17.81
N SER A 53 4.91 -4.66 -18.88
CA SER A 53 4.33 -4.62 -20.22
C SER A 53 4.84 -5.69 -21.20
N SER A 54 5.88 -6.46 -20.87
CA SER A 54 6.51 -7.45 -21.79
C SER A 54 7.38 -8.49 -21.07
N ASN A 55 7.64 -9.65 -21.74
CA ASN A 55 8.56 -10.70 -21.27
C ASN A 55 10.03 -10.22 -21.36
N PHE A 56 10.48 -9.49 -20.37
CA PHE A 56 11.87 -9.03 -20.24
C PHE A 56 12.67 -9.98 -19.33
N GLU A 57 14.03 -9.96 -19.41
CA GLU A 57 14.90 -10.79 -18.56
C GLU A 57 14.71 -10.48 -17.06
N LEU A 58 13.86 -11.26 -16.41
CA LEU A 58 13.37 -11.02 -15.05
C LEU A 58 14.49 -11.11 -14.00
N LYS A 59 15.40 -12.10 -14.14
CA LYS A 59 16.44 -12.34 -13.13
C LYS A 59 17.44 -11.19 -12.96
N ALA A 60 17.87 -10.58 -14.08
CA ALA A 60 18.80 -9.45 -14.02
C ALA A 60 18.16 -8.22 -13.40
N LEU A 61 16.87 -7.99 -13.67
CA LEU A 61 16.09 -6.90 -13.07
C LEU A 61 15.85 -7.15 -11.59
N GLU A 62 15.50 -8.36 -11.20
CA GLU A 62 15.30 -8.77 -9.80
C GLU A 62 16.55 -8.51 -8.96
N ARG A 63 17.73 -8.86 -9.48
CA ARG A 63 19.01 -8.55 -8.84
C ARG A 63 19.21 -7.03 -8.67
N GLN A 64 19.03 -6.24 -9.75
CA GLN A 64 19.17 -4.78 -9.68
C GLN A 64 18.20 -4.13 -8.69
N LEU A 65 16.97 -4.63 -8.65
CA LEU A 65 15.97 -4.19 -7.68
C LEU A 65 16.39 -4.53 -6.24
N THR A 66 16.90 -5.74 -6.03
CA THR A 66 17.38 -6.18 -4.71
C THR A 66 18.55 -5.32 -4.24
N GLU A 67 19.52 -5.03 -5.12
CA GLU A 67 20.63 -4.12 -4.83
C GLU A 67 20.16 -2.69 -4.49
N ALA A 68 19.14 -2.17 -5.18
CA ALA A 68 18.54 -0.89 -4.82
C ALA A 68 17.88 -0.89 -3.43
N HIS A 69 17.34 -2.03 -2.98
CA HIS A 69 16.83 -2.17 -1.61
C HIS A 69 17.95 -2.23 -0.58
N VAL A 70 19.12 -2.80 -0.92
CA VAL A 70 20.34 -2.71 -0.09
C VAL A 70 20.75 -1.25 0.12
N ASP A 71 20.71 -0.45 -0.94
CA ASP A 71 21.02 0.98 -0.87
C ASP A 71 20.03 1.70 0.06
N ALA A 72 18.74 1.40 -0.05
CA ALA A 72 17.72 1.99 0.82
C ALA A 72 17.95 1.62 2.30
N ILE A 73 18.28 0.36 2.61
CA ILE A 73 18.61 -0.07 3.97
C ILE A 73 19.85 0.69 4.49
N THR A 74 20.87 0.83 3.65
CA THR A 74 22.11 1.53 4.00
C THR A 74 21.84 3.01 4.32
N HIS A 75 21.07 3.69 3.49
CA HIS A 75 20.65 5.07 3.73
C HIS A 75 19.84 5.22 5.02
N LEU A 76 18.91 4.28 5.28
CA LEU A 76 18.14 4.29 6.52
C LEU A 76 19.03 4.07 7.74
N LYS A 77 19.95 3.08 7.70
CA LYS A 77 20.91 2.85 8.79
C LYS A 77 21.78 4.07 9.07
N ASN A 78 22.25 4.76 8.03
CA ASN A 78 23.03 6.00 8.18
C ASN A 78 22.22 7.13 8.86
N LYS A 79 20.92 7.20 8.62
CA LYS A 79 20.02 8.14 9.29
C LYS A 79 19.79 7.77 10.76
N MET A 80 19.95 6.49 11.11
CA MET A 80 19.77 5.93 12.45
C MET A 80 21.04 5.96 13.33
N ILE A 81 22.12 6.61 12.91
CA ILE A 81 23.48 6.57 13.52
C ILE A 81 23.49 6.80 15.05
N THR A 82 22.51 7.46 15.62
CA THR A 82 22.39 7.66 17.07
C THR A 82 21.81 6.45 17.82
N VAL A 83 21.35 5.41 17.13
CA VAL A 83 20.54 4.35 17.74
C VAL A 83 21.33 3.06 17.98
N GLY A 84 22.53 2.85 17.41
CA GLY A 84 23.41 1.68 17.67
C GLY A 84 22.68 0.32 17.67
N ASP A 85 21.56 0.23 16.97
CA ASP A 85 20.67 -0.93 17.05
C ASP A 85 21.01 -1.95 15.96
N ASP A 86 21.42 -3.14 16.36
CA ASP A 86 21.45 -4.31 15.47
C ASP A 86 20.04 -4.60 14.97
N ILE A 87 19.91 -4.91 13.69
CA ILE A 87 18.63 -5.29 13.08
C ILE A 87 18.46 -6.80 13.23
N ASP A 88 17.33 -7.21 13.79
CA ASP A 88 17.01 -8.64 13.99
C ASP A 88 16.40 -9.29 12.75
N LEU A 89 15.70 -8.51 11.88
CA LEU A 89 14.90 -9.04 10.79
C LEU A 89 14.60 -7.97 9.75
N ILE A 90 14.49 -8.37 8.49
CA ILE A 90 14.00 -7.54 7.39
C ILE A 90 12.71 -8.12 6.85
N GLY A 91 11.68 -7.29 6.69
CA GLY A 91 10.46 -7.59 5.96
C GLY A 91 10.56 -7.03 4.55
N PHE A 92 10.71 -7.87 3.55
CA PHE A 92 10.96 -7.50 2.16
C PHE A 92 9.76 -7.81 1.28
N HIS A 93 8.95 -6.82 0.96
CA HIS A 93 7.81 -7.00 0.05
C HIS A 93 8.25 -7.25 -1.40
N GLY A 94 9.35 -6.62 -1.82
CA GLY A 94 9.74 -6.60 -3.23
C GLY A 94 8.85 -5.66 -4.06
N HIS A 95 8.75 -5.91 -5.37
CA HIS A 95 7.96 -5.12 -6.31
C HIS A 95 6.95 -5.99 -7.06
N THR A 96 5.67 -5.65 -7.00
CA THR A 96 4.61 -6.41 -7.66
C THR A 96 4.63 -6.17 -9.17
N ILE A 97 4.81 -7.23 -9.95
CA ILE A 97 4.74 -7.22 -11.42
C ILE A 97 3.54 -7.99 -11.96
N LEU A 98 2.97 -8.89 -11.18
CA LEU A 98 1.76 -9.63 -11.52
C LEU A 98 0.90 -9.78 -10.27
N HIS A 99 -0.40 -9.50 -10.43
CA HIS A 99 -1.37 -9.76 -9.39
C HIS A 99 -2.71 -10.18 -10.02
N ASP A 100 -2.97 -11.48 -10.03
CA ASP A 100 -4.13 -12.10 -10.67
C ASP A 100 -4.68 -13.19 -9.72
N PRO A 101 -5.34 -12.79 -8.62
CA PRO A 101 -5.84 -13.72 -7.62
C PRO A 101 -6.93 -14.65 -8.15
N ASN A 102 -7.69 -14.25 -9.15
CA ASN A 102 -8.71 -15.11 -9.79
C ASN A 102 -8.09 -16.36 -10.42
N ASN A 103 -6.88 -16.24 -10.97
CA ASN A 103 -6.11 -17.36 -11.51
C ASN A 103 -5.08 -17.89 -10.50
N LYS A 104 -5.19 -17.54 -9.22
CA LYS A 104 -4.28 -17.93 -8.14
C LYS A 104 -2.82 -17.57 -8.42
N ARG A 105 -2.58 -16.40 -9.00
CA ARG A 105 -1.27 -15.94 -9.41
C ARG A 105 -0.94 -14.57 -8.80
N THR A 106 0.22 -14.47 -8.21
CA THR A 106 0.83 -13.20 -7.82
C THR A 106 2.33 -13.33 -7.94
N LEU A 107 3.01 -12.27 -8.28
CA LEU A 107 4.47 -12.26 -8.37
C LEU A 107 5.01 -10.92 -7.92
N GLN A 108 5.76 -10.96 -6.84
CA GLN A 108 6.59 -9.88 -6.37
C GLN A 108 8.03 -10.26 -6.67
N ILE A 109 8.73 -9.43 -7.45
CA ILE A 109 10.17 -9.62 -7.70
C ILE A 109 10.99 -9.01 -6.58
N GLY A 110 12.10 -9.66 -6.26
CA GLY A 110 13.03 -9.33 -5.20
C GLY A 110 13.59 -10.59 -4.58
N ASP A 111 14.91 -10.77 -4.68
CA ASP A 111 15.60 -11.96 -4.18
C ASP A 111 15.90 -11.82 -2.69
N GLY A 112 15.03 -12.43 -1.85
CA GLY A 112 15.17 -12.42 -0.40
C GLY A 112 16.44 -13.12 0.09
N LYS A 113 16.92 -14.13 -0.64
CA LYS A 113 18.18 -14.83 -0.30
C LYS A 113 19.38 -13.92 -0.54
N LEU A 114 19.45 -13.31 -1.71
CA LEU A 114 20.50 -12.34 -2.04
C LEU A 114 20.50 -11.16 -1.07
N LEU A 115 19.33 -10.64 -0.71
CA LEU A 115 19.22 -9.55 0.26
C LEU A 115 19.77 -9.96 1.63
N ALA A 116 19.44 -11.17 2.11
CA ALA A 116 19.94 -11.69 3.38
C ALA A 116 21.48 -11.86 3.37
N GLU A 117 22.03 -12.33 2.26
CA GLU A 117 23.49 -12.49 2.07
C GLU A 117 24.19 -11.12 2.05
N LEU A 118 23.64 -10.12 1.32
CA LEU A 118 24.28 -8.80 1.19
C LEU A 118 24.24 -7.96 2.48
N ILE A 119 23.16 -8.09 3.25
CA ILE A 119 22.96 -7.29 4.49
C ILE A 119 23.46 -8.01 5.74
N GLY A 120 23.57 -9.33 5.72
CA GLY A 120 23.92 -10.14 6.88
C GLY A 120 22.82 -10.22 7.93
N VAL A 121 21.55 -10.07 7.55
CA VAL A 121 20.37 -10.11 8.42
C VAL A 121 19.32 -11.03 7.81
N ASP A 122 18.61 -11.80 8.64
CA ASP A 122 17.50 -12.65 8.19
C ASP A 122 16.43 -11.82 7.47
N VAL A 123 15.89 -12.36 6.37
CA VAL A 123 14.88 -11.70 5.53
C VAL A 123 13.62 -12.55 5.44
N ILE A 124 12.46 -11.94 5.60
CA ILE A 124 11.18 -12.53 5.22
C ILE A 124 10.64 -11.80 4.01
N CYS A 125 10.29 -12.54 2.97
CA CYS A 125 9.63 -12.03 1.77
C CYS A 125 8.49 -12.97 1.35
N ASP A 126 7.90 -12.76 0.15
CA ASP A 126 6.78 -13.54 -0.38
C ASP A 126 5.57 -13.62 0.58
N PHE A 127 5.05 -12.48 0.96
CA PHE A 127 3.93 -12.38 1.89
C PHE A 127 2.59 -12.79 1.27
N ARG A 128 2.45 -12.71 -0.08
CA ARG A 128 1.15 -12.77 -0.77
C ARG A 128 0.81 -14.13 -1.35
N SER A 129 1.81 -14.92 -1.76
CA SER A 129 1.59 -16.17 -2.51
C SER A 129 0.73 -17.17 -1.76
N ASN A 130 0.94 -17.35 -0.46
CA ASN A 130 0.16 -18.31 0.32
C ASN A 130 -1.33 -17.93 0.41
N ASP A 131 -1.63 -16.64 0.57
CA ASP A 131 -3.00 -16.11 0.59
C ASP A 131 -3.71 -16.35 -0.76
N VAL A 132 -3.07 -15.98 -1.86
CA VAL A 132 -3.62 -16.13 -3.22
C VAL A 132 -3.82 -17.60 -3.59
N LEU A 133 -2.91 -18.49 -3.23
CA LEU A 133 -3.04 -19.92 -3.45
C LEU A 133 -4.27 -20.52 -2.74
N HIS A 134 -4.60 -19.99 -1.56
CA HIS A 134 -5.76 -20.41 -0.77
C HIS A 134 -7.03 -19.61 -1.08
N GLY A 135 -7.09 -18.92 -2.22
CA GLY A 135 -8.30 -18.26 -2.71
C GLY A 135 -8.52 -16.85 -2.15
N GLY A 136 -7.56 -16.32 -1.39
CA GLY A 136 -7.58 -14.93 -0.95
C GLY A 136 -7.22 -13.96 -2.08
N GLN A 137 -7.59 -12.69 -1.88
CA GLN A 137 -7.30 -11.62 -2.82
C GLN A 137 -5.83 -11.18 -2.81
N GLY A 138 -4.98 -11.66 -1.88
CA GLY A 138 -3.57 -11.30 -1.79
C GLY A 138 -3.30 -9.84 -1.41
N ALA A 139 -4.35 -9.08 -1.12
CA ALA A 139 -4.35 -7.67 -0.68
C ALA A 139 -5.70 -7.32 -0.04
N PRO A 140 -5.76 -6.33 0.90
CA PRO A 140 -4.63 -5.64 1.52
C PRO A 140 -4.01 -6.41 2.70
N PHE A 141 -2.71 -6.24 2.96
CA PHE A 141 -2.00 -6.86 4.10
C PHE A 141 -1.79 -5.89 5.29
N ALA A 142 -1.88 -4.60 5.07
CA ALA A 142 -1.73 -3.59 6.12
C ALA A 142 -2.79 -3.63 7.26
N PRO A 143 -3.99 -4.21 7.11
CA PRO A 143 -5.07 -4.13 8.13
C PRO A 143 -4.68 -4.62 9.52
N LEU A 144 -3.89 -5.68 9.63
CA LEU A 144 -3.42 -6.19 10.92
C LEU A 144 -2.45 -5.22 11.61
N TYR A 145 -1.61 -4.54 10.82
CA TYR A 145 -0.74 -3.48 11.30
C TYR A 145 -1.55 -2.24 11.70
N HIS A 146 -2.49 -1.81 10.88
CA HIS A 146 -3.40 -0.71 11.19
C HIS A 146 -4.14 -0.91 12.52
N LYS A 147 -4.59 -2.15 12.79
CA LYS A 147 -5.25 -2.47 14.06
C LYS A 147 -4.37 -2.19 15.26
N VAL A 148 -3.11 -2.58 15.20
CA VAL A 148 -2.17 -2.38 16.31
C VAL A 148 -1.79 -0.91 16.45
N LEU A 149 -1.51 -0.25 15.33
CA LEU A 149 -1.15 1.16 15.32
C LEU A 149 -2.27 2.05 15.86
N ALA A 150 -3.52 1.71 15.53
CA ALA A 150 -4.70 2.41 15.99
C ALA A 150 -5.24 1.94 17.36
N ALA A 151 -4.48 1.14 18.13
CA ALA A 151 -5.00 0.52 19.36
C ALA A 151 -5.59 1.53 20.36
N ASN A 152 -5.00 2.70 20.49
CA ASN A 152 -5.40 3.75 21.42
C ASN A 152 -6.36 4.79 20.83
N LEU A 153 -6.73 4.67 19.55
CA LEU A 153 -7.66 5.59 18.91
C LEU A 153 -9.11 5.14 19.14
N GLU A 154 -10.04 6.08 19.17
CA GLU A 154 -11.48 5.80 19.32
C GLU A 154 -12.01 5.00 18.12
N LYS A 155 -12.92 4.05 18.38
CA LYS A 155 -13.56 3.19 17.39
C LYS A 155 -15.06 3.51 17.28
N PRO A 156 -15.71 3.19 16.14
CA PRO A 156 -15.12 2.68 14.90
C PRO A 156 -14.38 3.78 14.14
N LEU A 157 -13.26 3.43 13.53
CA LEU A 157 -12.50 4.32 12.64
C LEU A 157 -12.17 3.61 11.34
N THR A 158 -11.82 4.39 10.33
CA THR A 158 -11.36 3.85 9.04
C THR A 158 -10.04 4.50 8.63
N ILE A 159 -9.11 3.68 8.14
CA ILE A 159 -7.91 4.14 7.46
C ILE A 159 -8.15 3.95 5.96
N LEU A 160 -7.98 5.01 5.18
CA LEU A 160 -8.08 5.03 3.72
C LEU A 160 -6.68 5.18 3.13
N ASN A 161 -6.24 4.21 2.34
CA ASN A 161 -5.07 4.35 1.49
C ASN A 161 -5.50 4.88 0.12
N LEU A 162 -5.06 6.08 -0.24
CA LEU A 162 -5.23 6.68 -1.56
C LEU A 162 -3.97 6.46 -2.41
N GLY A 163 -3.81 5.23 -2.90
CA GLY A 163 -2.83 4.86 -3.93
C GLY A 163 -3.41 5.00 -5.33
N GLY A 164 -2.94 4.21 -6.29
CA GLY A 164 -3.57 4.09 -7.62
C GLY A 164 -4.99 3.57 -7.52
N VAL A 165 -5.22 2.51 -6.75
CA VAL A 165 -6.51 2.04 -6.25
C VAL A 165 -6.67 2.53 -4.82
N ALA A 166 -7.88 2.89 -4.43
CA ALA A 166 -8.23 3.28 -3.08
C ALA A 166 -8.75 2.08 -2.29
N ASN A 167 -8.24 1.89 -1.07
CA ASN A 167 -8.70 0.82 -0.18
C ASN A 167 -8.88 1.31 1.24
N ILE A 168 -9.77 0.65 1.97
CA ILE A 168 -10.02 0.96 3.37
C ILE A 168 -9.67 -0.19 4.31
N THR A 169 -9.27 0.17 5.50
CA THR A 169 -9.27 -0.68 6.69
C THR A 169 -10.25 -0.09 7.70
N TRP A 170 -11.39 -0.71 7.86
CA TRP A 170 -12.34 -0.38 8.91
C TRP A 170 -12.00 -1.15 10.19
N LEU A 171 -11.90 -0.42 11.29
CA LEU A 171 -11.64 -0.95 12.62
C LEU A 171 -12.83 -0.68 13.53
N GLY A 172 -13.53 -1.73 13.88
CA GLY A 172 -14.70 -1.66 14.75
C GLY A 172 -14.39 -1.86 16.22
N ASP A 173 -15.43 -1.72 17.04
CA ASP A 173 -15.39 -2.08 18.45
C ASP A 173 -15.01 -3.57 18.61
N SER A 174 -14.47 -3.95 19.75
CA SER A 174 -14.09 -5.34 20.07
C SER A 174 -13.04 -5.95 19.13
N GLY A 175 -12.27 -5.11 18.42
CA GLY A 175 -11.16 -5.55 17.59
C GLY A 175 -11.56 -6.15 16.23
N LYS A 176 -12.79 -5.96 15.77
CA LYS A 176 -13.23 -6.33 14.42
C LYS A 176 -12.46 -5.55 13.36
N ILE A 177 -12.11 -6.23 12.28
CA ILE A 177 -11.45 -5.64 11.10
C ILE A 177 -12.27 -6.00 9.87
N LEU A 178 -12.40 -5.05 8.94
CA LEU A 178 -12.87 -5.28 7.58
C LEU A 178 -12.00 -4.45 6.64
N ALA A 179 -11.53 -5.03 5.54
CA ALA A 179 -10.72 -4.30 4.59
C ALA A 179 -11.08 -4.72 3.16
N PHE A 180 -11.09 -3.75 2.24
CA PHE A 180 -11.40 -3.97 0.83
C PHE A 180 -11.11 -2.72 0.00
N ASP A 181 -11.02 -2.89 -1.32
CA ASP A 181 -10.87 -1.78 -2.26
C ASP A 181 -12.20 -1.03 -2.42
N THR A 182 -12.14 0.29 -2.40
CA THR A 182 -13.34 1.14 -2.50
C THR A 182 -13.67 1.51 -3.94
N GLY A 183 -12.64 1.64 -4.77
CA GLY A 183 -12.73 2.10 -6.15
C GLY A 183 -11.38 2.63 -6.63
N PRO A 184 -11.35 3.34 -7.78
CA PRO A 184 -10.15 4.04 -8.23
C PRO A 184 -9.68 5.05 -7.19
N GLY A 185 -8.36 5.13 -7.01
CA GLY A 185 -7.70 6.17 -6.23
C GLY A 185 -7.19 7.28 -7.14
N ASN A 186 -5.86 7.45 -7.19
CA ASN A 186 -5.24 8.46 -8.07
C ASN A 186 -5.08 7.98 -9.52
N ALA A 187 -5.17 6.67 -9.81
CA ALA A 187 -4.78 6.14 -11.12
C ALA A 187 -5.50 6.80 -12.29
N LEU A 188 -6.82 6.94 -12.24
CA LEU A 188 -7.59 7.60 -13.31
C LEU A 188 -7.23 9.10 -13.45
N ILE A 189 -6.95 9.77 -12.35
CA ILE A 189 -6.54 11.18 -12.33
C ILE A 189 -5.18 11.31 -13.01
N ASP A 190 -4.22 10.47 -12.63
CA ASP A 190 -2.85 10.48 -13.15
C ASP A 190 -2.83 10.09 -14.65
N ASP A 191 -3.60 9.08 -15.03
CA ASP A 191 -3.75 8.66 -16.44
C ASP A 191 -4.38 9.78 -17.29
N PHE A 192 -5.40 10.49 -16.79
CA PHE A 192 -5.99 11.63 -17.47
C PHE A 192 -4.99 12.79 -17.60
N MET A 193 -4.25 13.12 -16.53
CA MET A 193 -3.22 14.14 -16.55
C MET A 193 -2.11 13.83 -17.56
N SER A 194 -1.69 12.56 -17.60
CA SER A 194 -0.65 12.09 -18.54
C SER A 194 -1.14 12.17 -19.98
N LEU A 195 -2.35 11.66 -20.25
CA LEU A 195 -2.93 11.61 -21.59
C LEU A 195 -3.22 13.01 -22.17
N ARG A 196 -3.79 13.91 -21.36
CA ARG A 196 -4.29 15.21 -21.81
C ARG A 196 -3.26 16.32 -21.74
N LEU A 197 -2.35 16.26 -20.76
CA LEU A 197 -1.44 17.36 -20.44
C LEU A 197 0.04 16.95 -20.41
N GLY A 198 0.35 15.66 -20.60
CA GLY A 198 1.72 15.15 -20.49
C GLY A 198 2.31 15.30 -19.08
N LYS A 199 1.46 15.46 -18.06
CA LYS A 199 1.87 15.64 -16.66
C LYS A 199 1.65 14.35 -15.88
N LYS A 200 2.55 14.07 -14.95
CA LYS A 200 2.50 12.84 -14.14
C LYS A 200 1.28 12.77 -13.20
N MET A 201 0.83 13.92 -12.66
CA MET A 201 -0.26 14.03 -11.69
C MET A 201 -0.82 15.46 -11.64
N ASP A 202 -1.98 15.63 -11.03
CA ASP A 202 -2.50 16.94 -10.61
C ASP A 202 -1.87 17.33 -9.27
N PHE A 203 -0.74 18.04 -9.34
CA PHE A 203 0.02 18.42 -8.15
C PHE A 203 -0.82 19.29 -7.19
N GLY A 204 -0.97 18.80 -5.94
CA GLY A 204 -1.78 19.47 -4.92
C GLY A 204 -3.27 19.54 -5.23
N GLY A 205 -3.75 18.94 -6.33
CA GLY A 205 -5.16 19.02 -6.76
C GLY A 205 -5.55 20.37 -7.37
N ASN A 206 -4.55 21.14 -7.85
CA ASN A 206 -4.79 22.53 -8.30
C ASN A 206 -5.70 22.60 -9.53
N LEU A 207 -5.57 21.67 -10.47
CA LEU A 207 -6.40 21.65 -11.67
C LEU A 207 -7.84 21.24 -11.30
N ALA A 208 -8.00 20.20 -10.50
CA ALA A 208 -9.32 19.76 -10.01
C ALA A 208 -10.04 20.87 -9.21
N MET A 209 -9.30 21.65 -8.43
CA MET A 209 -9.86 22.78 -7.65
C MET A 209 -10.45 23.89 -8.54
N SER A 210 -9.98 24.04 -9.76
CA SER A 210 -10.46 25.05 -10.72
C SER A 210 -11.62 24.55 -11.59
N GLY A 211 -11.89 23.24 -11.59
CA GLY A 211 -12.92 22.61 -12.40
C GLY A 211 -14.27 22.48 -11.68
N LYS A 212 -15.27 22.08 -12.45
CA LYS A 212 -16.63 21.76 -11.97
C LYS A 212 -16.91 20.28 -12.20
N VAL A 213 -17.47 19.65 -11.17
CA VAL A 213 -17.89 18.24 -11.23
C VAL A 213 -19.10 18.09 -12.16
N ASP A 214 -19.00 17.20 -13.15
CA ASP A 214 -20.15 16.77 -13.94
C ASP A 214 -20.87 15.64 -13.20
N LYS A 215 -22.06 15.97 -12.66
CA LYS A 215 -22.85 15.04 -11.83
C LYS A 215 -23.34 13.83 -12.61
N LYS A 216 -23.71 14.00 -13.90
CA LYS A 216 -24.24 12.92 -14.73
C LYS A 216 -23.17 11.90 -15.04
N ILE A 217 -21.96 12.36 -15.34
CA ILE A 217 -20.81 11.47 -15.57
C ILE A 217 -20.41 10.76 -14.28
N LEU A 218 -20.44 11.47 -13.14
CA LEU A 218 -20.18 10.87 -11.83
C LEU A 218 -21.19 9.75 -11.52
N GLU A 219 -22.47 9.97 -11.74
CA GLU A 219 -23.53 8.97 -11.56
C GLU A 219 -23.31 7.76 -12.46
N ASN A 220 -22.97 7.97 -13.73
CA ASN A 220 -22.68 6.89 -14.69
C ASN A 220 -21.49 6.01 -14.22
N PHE A 221 -20.42 6.60 -13.70
CA PHE A 221 -19.31 5.81 -13.11
C PHE A 221 -19.77 4.91 -11.97
N LEU A 222 -20.70 5.39 -11.14
CA LEU A 222 -21.19 4.67 -9.96
C LEU A 222 -22.19 3.57 -10.28
N GLU A 223 -22.73 3.51 -11.50
CA GLU A 223 -23.57 2.41 -11.99
C GLU A 223 -22.76 1.14 -12.27
N HIS A 224 -21.41 1.22 -12.28
CA HIS A 224 -20.55 0.07 -12.55
C HIS A 224 -20.81 -1.06 -11.53
N PRO A 225 -20.93 -2.34 -11.98
CA PRO A 225 -21.26 -3.50 -11.14
C PRO A 225 -20.34 -3.69 -9.93
N TYR A 226 -19.11 -3.23 -10.01
CA TYR A 226 -18.16 -3.27 -8.87
C TYR A 226 -18.75 -2.70 -7.59
N PHE A 227 -19.53 -1.62 -7.66
CA PHE A 227 -20.07 -0.96 -6.47
C PHE A 227 -21.20 -1.75 -5.80
N SER A 228 -21.80 -2.73 -6.51
CA SER A 228 -22.80 -3.64 -5.95
C SER A 228 -22.20 -4.88 -5.28
N MET A 229 -20.90 -5.13 -5.42
CA MET A 229 -20.24 -6.29 -4.83
C MET A 229 -20.14 -6.14 -3.31
N SER A 230 -20.29 -7.27 -2.60
CA SER A 230 -20.05 -7.34 -1.16
C SER A 230 -18.55 -7.27 -0.82
N ALA A 231 -18.24 -6.87 0.42
CA ALA A 231 -16.89 -6.91 0.96
C ALA A 231 -16.60 -8.29 1.60
N PRO A 232 -15.33 -8.76 1.60
CA PRO A 232 -14.15 -8.14 0.99
C PRO A 232 -14.15 -8.25 -0.54
N LYS A 233 -13.60 -7.25 -1.22
CA LYS A 233 -13.47 -7.21 -2.69
C LYS A 233 -12.21 -6.45 -3.08
N SER A 234 -11.64 -6.80 -4.23
CA SER A 234 -10.50 -6.11 -4.83
C SER A 234 -10.86 -5.50 -6.19
N LEU A 235 -10.06 -4.56 -6.64
CA LEU A 235 -10.24 -3.85 -7.89
C LEU A 235 -8.97 -3.94 -8.75
N ASP A 236 -9.12 -4.33 -10.02
CA ASP A 236 -8.06 -4.12 -11.00
C ASP A 236 -7.97 -2.63 -11.34
N ARG A 237 -6.75 -2.08 -11.35
CA ARG A 237 -6.48 -0.68 -11.68
C ARG A 237 -7.11 -0.26 -13.01
N ASN A 238 -7.13 -1.16 -14.00
CA ASN A 238 -7.56 -0.90 -15.38
C ASN A 238 -9.07 -1.14 -15.59
N GLN A 239 -9.83 -1.41 -14.54
CA GLN A 239 -11.26 -1.75 -14.66
C GLN A 239 -12.13 -0.55 -15.05
N PHE A 240 -11.65 0.66 -14.86
CA PHE A 240 -12.34 1.89 -15.23
C PHE A 240 -11.60 2.63 -16.33
N GLU A 241 -12.36 3.24 -17.25
CA GLU A 241 -11.84 3.94 -18.41
C GLU A 241 -12.06 5.46 -18.32
N LEU A 242 -11.26 6.21 -19.09
CA LEU A 242 -11.36 7.67 -19.18
C LEU A 242 -12.40 8.17 -20.22
N SER A 243 -12.98 7.26 -21.00
CA SER A 243 -13.93 7.60 -22.07
C SER A 243 -15.08 8.51 -21.60
N PRO A 244 -15.70 8.33 -20.41
CA PRO A 244 -16.78 9.20 -19.97
C PRO A 244 -16.40 10.67 -19.79
N VAL A 245 -15.17 10.96 -19.37
CA VAL A 245 -14.67 12.34 -19.15
C VAL A 245 -13.97 12.94 -20.37
N SER A 246 -13.87 12.21 -21.48
CA SER A 246 -13.08 12.61 -22.68
C SER A 246 -13.51 13.94 -23.29
N LYS A 247 -14.80 14.29 -23.18
CA LYS A 247 -15.39 15.54 -23.74
C LYS A 247 -15.38 16.71 -22.78
N LEU A 248 -14.99 16.50 -21.52
CA LEU A 248 -14.90 17.59 -20.55
C LEU A 248 -13.65 18.43 -20.79
N SER A 249 -13.66 19.67 -20.26
CA SER A 249 -12.43 20.44 -20.11
C SER A 249 -11.44 19.70 -19.21
N ASP A 250 -10.15 20.01 -19.29
CA ASP A 250 -9.15 19.35 -18.46
C ASP A 250 -9.44 19.53 -16.96
N ALA A 251 -9.85 20.74 -16.56
CA ALA A 251 -10.19 21.03 -15.17
C ALA A 251 -11.45 20.28 -14.72
N ASP A 252 -12.52 20.25 -15.53
CA ASP A 252 -13.77 19.58 -15.19
C ASP A 252 -13.58 18.04 -15.19
N GLY A 253 -12.77 17.53 -16.10
CA GLY A 253 -12.42 16.10 -16.15
C GLY A 253 -11.73 15.64 -14.85
N VAL A 254 -10.68 16.35 -14.43
CA VAL A 254 -9.95 16.01 -13.20
C VAL A 254 -10.80 16.24 -11.95
N ALA A 255 -11.64 17.30 -11.92
CA ALA A 255 -12.60 17.54 -10.83
C ALA A 255 -13.62 16.40 -10.72
N THR A 256 -14.15 15.92 -11.86
CA THR A 256 -15.13 14.82 -11.89
C THR A 256 -14.50 13.50 -11.45
N LEU A 257 -13.28 13.20 -11.88
CA LEU A 257 -12.55 12.01 -11.44
C LEU A 257 -12.22 12.05 -9.94
N SER A 258 -11.82 13.22 -9.41
CA SER A 258 -11.58 13.41 -7.98
C SER A 258 -12.87 13.21 -7.15
N ALA A 259 -13.98 13.71 -7.64
CA ALA A 259 -15.29 13.51 -7.04
C ALA A 259 -15.71 12.03 -7.10
N PHE A 260 -15.40 11.32 -8.20
CA PHE A 260 -15.67 9.89 -8.34
C PHE A 260 -14.90 9.06 -7.31
N THR A 261 -13.60 9.31 -7.14
CA THR A 261 -12.81 8.66 -6.08
C THR A 261 -13.44 8.86 -4.70
N ALA A 262 -13.82 10.10 -4.37
CA ALA A 262 -14.40 10.41 -3.07
C ALA A 262 -15.80 9.79 -2.86
N GLU A 263 -16.63 9.74 -3.90
CA GLU A 263 -17.96 9.11 -3.86
C GLU A 263 -17.85 7.57 -3.74
N ALA A 264 -16.89 6.96 -4.42
CA ALA A 264 -16.59 5.54 -4.28
C ALA A 264 -16.23 5.17 -2.81
N VAL A 265 -15.44 6.03 -2.15
CA VAL A 265 -15.15 5.88 -0.72
C VAL A 265 -16.42 6.07 0.12
N ALA A 266 -17.26 7.06 -0.19
CA ALA A 266 -18.52 7.28 0.52
C ALA A 266 -19.47 6.07 0.42
N ASN A 267 -19.58 5.49 -0.79
CA ASN A 267 -20.38 4.29 -1.02
C ASN A 267 -19.85 3.08 -0.24
N SER A 268 -18.55 2.98 -0.03
CA SER A 268 -17.95 1.89 0.74
C SER A 268 -18.42 1.85 2.19
N PHE A 269 -18.85 2.97 2.76
CA PHE A 269 -19.38 3.03 4.12
C PHE A 269 -20.74 2.33 4.29
N LYS A 270 -21.41 1.98 3.20
CA LYS A 270 -22.62 1.13 3.22
C LYS A 270 -22.28 -0.35 3.49
N LEU A 271 -21.02 -0.74 3.24
CA LEU A 271 -20.54 -2.12 3.40
C LEU A 271 -19.90 -2.36 4.78
N VAL A 272 -19.61 -1.32 5.56
CA VAL A 272 -19.04 -1.49 6.90
C VAL A 272 -20.14 -1.65 7.96
N PRO A 273 -19.91 -2.46 9.01
CA PRO A 273 -20.95 -2.74 10.00
C PRO A 273 -21.48 -1.51 10.77
N LYS A 274 -20.67 -0.48 10.91
CA LYS A 274 -21.01 0.76 11.60
C LYS A 274 -20.23 1.91 10.99
N LYS A 275 -20.90 3.03 10.70
CA LYS A 275 -20.25 4.23 10.15
C LYS A 275 -19.10 4.66 11.05
N PRO A 276 -17.90 4.90 10.51
CA PRO A 276 -16.75 5.34 11.30
C PRO A 276 -16.97 6.75 11.83
N LYS A 277 -16.35 7.09 12.95
CA LYS A 277 -16.33 8.46 13.50
C LYS A 277 -15.31 9.32 12.75
N ILE A 278 -14.22 8.73 12.33
CA ILE A 278 -13.09 9.37 11.67
C ILE A 278 -12.57 8.54 10.51
N LEU A 279 -12.17 9.23 9.43
CA LEU A 279 -11.40 8.70 8.32
C LEU A 279 -9.98 9.26 8.37
N LEU A 280 -9.01 8.38 8.59
CA LEU A 280 -7.58 8.69 8.52
C LEU A 280 -7.06 8.37 7.11
N VAL A 281 -6.53 9.36 6.40
CA VAL A 281 -6.11 9.21 5.01
C VAL A 281 -4.59 9.06 4.92
N THR A 282 -4.14 8.01 4.24
CA THR A 282 -2.75 7.72 3.89
C THR A 282 -2.58 7.57 2.38
N GLY A 283 -1.39 7.24 1.91
CA GLY A 283 -1.07 7.17 0.48
C GLY A 283 -0.85 8.55 -0.14
N GLY A 284 -0.35 8.58 -1.37
CA GLY A 284 0.01 9.82 -2.08
C GLY A 284 -1.15 10.79 -2.26
N GLY A 285 -2.37 10.27 -2.41
CA GLY A 285 -3.59 11.08 -2.60
C GLY A 285 -3.95 11.99 -1.43
N ARG A 286 -3.42 11.75 -0.21
CA ARG A 286 -3.62 12.65 0.94
C ARG A 286 -3.01 14.05 0.74
N HIS A 287 -2.06 14.18 -0.20
CA HIS A 287 -1.46 15.46 -0.58
C HIS A 287 -2.28 16.22 -1.64
N ASN A 288 -3.28 15.57 -2.23
CA ASN A 288 -4.19 16.20 -3.19
C ASN A 288 -5.33 16.90 -2.44
N LEU A 289 -5.25 18.23 -2.34
CA LEU A 289 -6.22 19.03 -1.58
C LEU A 289 -7.63 18.95 -2.16
N ALA A 290 -7.78 18.75 -3.47
CA ALA A 290 -9.09 18.56 -4.09
C ALA A 290 -9.73 17.24 -3.63
N LEU A 291 -9.00 16.13 -3.64
CA LEU A 291 -9.45 14.84 -3.11
C LEU A 291 -9.84 14.96 -1.62
N MET A 292 -8.98 15.57 -0.81
CA MET A 292 -9.27 15.74 0.62
C MET A 292 -10.51 16.60 0.85
N ARG A 293 -10.75 17.62 0.03
CA ARG A 293 -11.97 18.44 0.06
C ARG A 293 -13.20 17.60 -0.32
N GLU A 294 -13.13 16.84 -1.43
CA GLU A 294 -14.25 16.02 -1.88
C GLU A 294 -14.61 14.94 -0.85
N LEU A 295 -13.64 14.31 -0.21
CA LEU A 295 -13.87 13.38 0.90
C LEU A 295 -14.61 14.05 2.06
N LYS A 296 -14.14 15.22 2.51
CA LYS A 296 -14.80 15.98 3.60
C LYS A 296 -16.24 16.34 3.28
N ASN A 297 -16.51 16.73 2.03
CA ASN A 297 -17.84 17.17 1.60
C ASN A 297 -18.84 16.00 1.50
N ARG A 298 -18.38 14.77 1.20
CA ARG A 298 -19.26 13.63 0.87
C ARG A 298 -19.48 12.65 2.02
N LEU A 299 -18.50 12.49 2.91
CA LEU A 299 -18.52 11.39 3.86
C LEU A 299 -19.34 11.69 5.13
N GLY A 300 -19.48 12.95 5.52
CA GLY A 300 -20.16 13.33 6.76
C GLY A 300 -19.54 12.68 8.00
N VAL A 301 -18.22 12.55 8.00
CA VAL A 301 -17.36 12.12 9.11
C VAL A 301 -16.14 13.03 9.13
N GLU A 302 -15.41 13.03 10.24
CA GLU A 302 -14.13 13.73 10.30
C GLU A 302 -13.13 13.07 9.34
N VAL A 303 -12.49 13.88 8.46
CA VAL A 303 -11.49 13.42 7.48
C VAL A 303 -10.20 14.17 7.72
N GLN A 304 -9.13 13.42 8.02
CA GLN A 304 -7.81 14.01 8.26
C GLN A 304 -6.68 13.11 7.78
N PRO A 305 -5.50 13.67 7.45
CA PRO A 305 -4.33 12.86 7.12
C PRO A 305 -3.82 12.14 8.37
N VAL A 306 -3.17 11.00 8.17
CA VAL A 306 -2.63 10.16 9.25
C VAL A 306 -1.57 10.87 10.09
N GLU A 307 -0.96 11.93 9.58
CA GLU A 307 0.01 12.77 10.29
C GLU A 307 -0.61 13.45 11.52
N ASN A 308 -1.90 13.72 11.50
CA ASN A 308 -2.62 14.35 12.63
C ASN A 308 -2.69 13.44 13.86
N VAL A 309 -2.55 12.13 13.67
CA VAL A 309 -2.45 11.16 14.78
C VAL A 309 -1.00 10.69 15.01
N GLY A 310 -0.02 11.41 14.45
CA GLY A 310 1.41 11.17 14.65
C GLY A 310 2.01 10.04 13.81
N TRP A 311 1.29 9.58 12.76
CA TRP A 311 1.82 8.56 11.86
C TRP A 311 2.52 9.21 10.65
N LYS A 312 3.46 8.49 10.03
CA LYS A 312 4.14 8.92 8.81
C LYS A 312 3.51 8.20 7.62
N GLY A 313 2.63 8.88 6.87
CA GLY A 313 1.82 8.28 5.81
C GLY A 313 2.63 7.55 4.74
N ASP A 314 3.78 8.08 4.33
CA ASP A 314 4.66 7.46 3.34
C ASP A 314 5.38 6.21 3.87
N ALA A 315 5.48 6.03 5.17
CA ALA A 315 6.18 4.91 5.80
C ALA A 315 5.24 3.74 6.16
N LEU A 316 3.92 3.94 6.17
CA LEU A 316 2.97 2.99 6.74
C LEU A 316 3.03 1.60 6.09
N GLU A 317 3.16 1.51 4.78
CA GLU A 317 3.24 0.21 4.09
C GLU A 317 4.56 -0.49 4.39
N ALA A 318 5.69 0.21 4.37
CA ALA A 318 6.97 -0.38 4.75
C ALA A 318 6.96 -0.84 6.22
N GLN A 319 6.43 -0.03 7.13
CA GLN A 319 6.23 -0.41 8.54
C GLN A 319 5.34 -1.65 8.67
N ALA A 320 4.27 -1.75 7.88
CA ALA A 320 3.38 -2.91 7.88
C ALA A 320 4.14 -4.18 7.49
N PHE A 321 4.99 -4.16 6.45
CA PHE A 321 5.77 -5.33 6.07
C PHE A 321 6.85 -5.70 7.10
N GLY A 322 7.42 -4.74 7.79
CA GLY A 322 8.25 -5.00 8.98
C GLY A 322 7.50 -5.72 10.10
N TYR A 323 6.30 -5.24 10.43
CA TYR A 323 5.43 -5.89 11.42
C TYR A 323 4.99 -7.29 10.98
N LEU A 324 4.60 -7.47 9.73
CA LEU A 324 4.18 -8.75 9.16
C LEU A 324 5.33 -9.76 9.11
N ALA A 325 6.57 -9.32 8.91
CA ALA A 325 7.73 -10.20 8.98
C ALA A 325 7.88 -10.82 10.36
N VAL A 326 7.68 -10.06 11.44
CA VAL A 326 7.70 -10.63 12.79
C VAL A 326 6.52 -11.59 13.02
N ARG A 327 5.33 -11.28 12.48
CA ARG A 327 4.20 -12.20 12.55
C ARG A 327 4.49 -13.51 11.80
N SER A 328 5.06 -13.43 10.60
CA SER A 328 5.48 -14.59 9.81
C SER A 328 6.47 -15.45 10.58
N LEU A 329 7.52 -14.84 11.16
CA LEU A 329 8.52 -15.52 11.96
C LEU A 329 7.91 -16.28 13.17
N LEU A 330 6.80 -15.77 13.70
CA LEU A 330 6.07 -16.36 14.83
C LEU A 330 4.95 -17.32 14.40
N GLY A 331 4.79 -17.60 13.10
CA GLY A 331 3.70 -18.43 12.57
C GLY A 331 2.31 -17.83 12.76
N LEU A 332 2.21 -16.51 13.00
CA LEU A 332 0.94 -15.81 13.17
C LEU A 332 0.31 -15.48 11.83
N SER A 333 -1.02 -15.34 11.80
CA SER A 333 -1.76 -14.99 10.60
C SER A 333 -1.34 -13.63 10.04
N LEU A 334 -1.16 -13.57 8.72
CA LEU A 334 -0.91 -12.33 7.95
C LEU A 334 -2.19 -11.83 7.29
N SER A 335 -3.14 -12.71 7.02
CA SER A 335 -4.43 -12.40 6.41
C SER A 335 -5.59 -13.08 7.14
N LEU A 336 -6.79 -12.54 6.93
CA LEU A 336 -8.03 -12.95 7.58
C LEU A 336 -9.18 -13.02 6.55
N PRO A 337 -10.25 -13.80 6.83
CA PRO A 337 -11.46 -13.79 6.00
C PRO A 337 -12.01 -12.39 5.75
N SER A 338 -11.92 -11.50 6.73
CA SER A 338 -12.43 -10.13 6.65
C SER A 338 -11.46 -9.13 5.98
N THR A 339 -10.28 -9.56 5.53
CA THR A 339 -9.31 -8.69 4.87
C THR A 339 -9.06 -9.08 3.41
N THR A 340 -8.69 -10.32 3.16
CA THR A 340 -8.38 -10.83 1.82
C THR A 340 -9.38 -11.84 1.29
N GLY A 341 -10.39 -12.21 2.10
CA GLY A 341 -11.42 -13.16 1.68
C GLY A 341 -11.02 -14.62 1.75
N VAL A 342 -9.93 -14.98 2.41
CA VAL A 342 -9.56 -16.38 2.67
C VAL A 342 -10.57 -17.05 3.63
N ASP A 343 -10.75 -18.36 3.52
CA ASP A 343 -11.71 -19.08 4.37
C ASP A 343 -11.32 -19.07 5.86
N LEU A 344 -10.03 -19.14 6.15
CA LEU A 344 -9.46 -19.17 7.51
C LEU A 344 -8.27 -18.20 7.60
N PRO A 345 -7.94 -17.72 8.82
CA PRO A 345 -6.73 -16.93 9.04
C PRO A 345 -5.49 -17.67 8.56
N LEU A 346 -4.71 -17.05 7.65
CA LEU A 346 -3.51 -17.66 7.04
C LEU A 346 -2.23 -16.96 7.49
N SER A 347 -1.21 -17.74 7.80
CA SER A 347 0.17 -17.30 7.87
C SER A 347 0.77 -17.21 6.45
N GLY A 348 1.97 -16.69 6.32
CA GLY A 348 2.68 -16.56 5.03
C GLY A 348 4.08 -16.01 5.24
N GLY A 349 4.73 -15.72 4.14
CA GLY A 349 6.12 -15.28 4.14
C GLY A 349 7.13 -16.44 4.15
N VAL A 350 8.23 -16.23 3.47
CA VAL A 350 9.35 -17.18 3.36
C VAL A 350 10.58 -16.58 4.03
N LEU A 351 11.17 -17.31 4.98
CA LEU A 351 12.36 -16.91 5.70
C LEU A 351 13.61 -17.32 4.96
N PHE A 352 14.48 -16.35 4.66
CA PHE A 352 15.84 -16.54 4.21
C PHE A 352 16.81 -16.13 5.33
N ARG A 353 17.66 -17.07 5.74
CA ARG A 353 18.63 -16.82 6.80
C ARG A 353 19.89 -16.17 6.22
N ALA A 354 20.40 -15.19 6.94
CA ALA A 354 21.74 -14.69 6.66
C ALA A 354 22.75 -15.82 6.86
N SER A 355 23.66 -15.99 5.89
CA SER A 355 24.78 -16.90 6.07
C SER A 355 25.60 -16.41 7.24
N SER A 356 25.79 -17.23 8.26
CA SER A 356 26.80 -16.96 9.28
C SER A 356 28.16 -16.99 8.60
N ILE A 357 28.63 -15.85 8.11
CA ILE A 357 30.03 -15.70 7.76
C ILE A 357 30.77 -15.80 9.11
N LYS A 358 31.21 -17.01 9.47
CA LYS A 358 32.24 -17.14 10.49
C LYS A 358 33.44 -16.42 9.89
N ASN A 359 33.81 -15.28 10.48
CA ASN A 359 35.11 -14.68 10.30
C ASN A 359 36.18 -15.67 10.81
N ASP A 360 36.50 -16.67 10.00
CA ASP A 360 37.68 -17.51 10.21
C ASP A 360 38.93 -16.79 9.65
N TYR A 361 39.09 -15.52 10.08
CA TYR A 361 40.39 -14.85 10.00
C TYR A 361 40.79 -14.48 11.43
N LYS A 362 41.41 -15.47 12.10
CA LYS A 362 42.36 -15.23 13.17
C LYS A 362 43.74 -15.20 12.61
#